data_015588a96389b4f3814c9c8319f5b114
#
_entry.id   015588a96389b4f3814c9c8319f5b114
#
_cell.length_a   1.000
_cell.length_b   1.000
_cell.length_c   1.000
_cell.angle_alpha   90.00
_cell.angle_beta   90.00
_cell.angle_gamma   90.00
#
_symmetry.space_group_name_H-M   'P 1'
#
loop_
_entity.id
_entity.type
_entity.pdbx_description
1 polymer ?
#
loop_
_entity_poly.entity_id
_entity_poly.type
_entity_poly.pdbx_seq_one_letter_code
_entity_poly.pdbx_strand_id
1 'polypeptide(L)'
;LFLMMYDSGSGMVRKNPLGAIEAFKQAFDRENKQVGLVIKMNRSEQSEKDIENIRTKLDGYDNIYFICETLPKTAVNSLTACVDVFVSLHRAEGFGLVMAEAMLLGTPVIATNWSANTEFMNRESACMVDYKKTAIEQDIPPFKKGYHWAEADVAQAAAYMKRLCEDSAFYEQKKAAAGAYIREKTKMQHSVSLLEDRLGKILEERKCCLLYTSDA
;
A
#
# COMPACT_ATOMS: atom_id res chain seq x y z
N LEU A 1 -14.11 9.02 4.29
CA LEU A 1 -13.40 9.07 3.00
C LEU A 1 -12.29 8.02 2.94
N PHE A 2 -12.23 7.31 1.83
CA PHE A 2 -11.12 6.42 1.46
C PHE A 2 -10.18 7.13 0.50
N LEU A 3 -8.87 6.87 0.62
CA LEU A 3 -7.85 7.43 -0.27
C LEU A 3 -6.99 6.31 -0.86
N MET A 4 -6.86 6.30 -2.17
CA MET A 4 -5.88 5.51 -2.89
C MET A 4 -4.94 6.45 -3.65
N MET A 5 -3.62 6.21 -3.57
CA MET A 5 -2.64 7.04 -4.27
C MET A 5 -1.66 6.20 -5.08
N TYR A 6 -1.32 6.68 -6.29
CA TYR A 6 -0.25 6.10 -7.08
C TYR A 6 0.37 7.11 -8.05
N ASP A 7 1.53 6.77 -8.52
CA ASP A 7 2.20 7.47 -9.62
C ASP A 7 2.03 6.64 -10.89
N SER A 8 1.54 7.26 -11.97
CA SER A 8 1.30 6.55 -13.24
C SER A 8 2.58 5.93 -13.82
N GLY A 9 3.73 6.59 -13.65
CA GLY A 9 5.03 6.06 -14.03
C GLY A 9 5.48 4.82 -13.24
N SER A 10 4.83 4.52 -12.12
CA SER A 10 5.09 3.29 -11.34
C SER A 10 4.25 2.09 -11.77
N GLY A 11 3.42 2.25 -12.79
CA GLY A 11 2.58 1.22 -13.41
C GLY A 11 1.22 1.04 -12.70
N MET A 12 0.14 1.40 -13.40
CA MET A 12 -1.23 1.25 -12.92
C MET A 12 -1.55 -0.20 -12.54
N VAL A 13 -1.13 -1.16 -13.38
CA VAL A 13 -1.41 -2.58 -13.15
C VAL A 13 -0.83 -3.04 -11.82
N ARG A 14 0.40 -2.62 -11.49
CA ARG A 14 1.08 -2.97 -10.23
C ARG A 14 0.39 -2.34 -9.02
N LYS A 15 -0.03 -1.09 -9.13
CA LYS A 15 -0.67 -0.34 -8.02
C LYS A 15 -2.14 -0.68 -7.86
N ASN A 16 -2.76 -1.25 -8.88
CA ASN A 16 -4.11 -1.84 -8.85
C ASN A 16 -5.23 -0.88 -8.37
N PRO A 17 -5.37 0.32 -8.95
CA PRO A 17 -6.48 1.21 -8.60
C PRO A 17 -7.85 0.58 -8.92
N LEU A 18 -7.93 -0.26 -9.96
CA LEU A 18 -9.16 -0.96 -10.31
C LEU A 18 -9.62 -1.92 -9.22
N GLY A 19 -8.69 -2.59 -8.53
CA GLY A 19 -9.02 -3.42 -7.36
C GLY A 19 -9.60 -2.60 -6.21
N ALA A 20 -9.07 -1.39 -5.96
CA ALA A 20 -9.59 -0.50 -4.92
C ALA A 20 -11.00 0.02 -5.27
N ILE A 21 -11.25 0.37 -6.55
CA ILE A 21 -12.57 0.75 -7.05
C ILE A 21 -13.55 -0.40 -6.89
N GLU A 22 -13.17 -1.58 -7.31
CA GLU A 22 -14.03 -2.76 -7.22
C GLU A 22 -14.37 -3.11 -5.76
N ALA A 23 -13.40 -3.04 -4.84
CA ALA A 23 -13.65 -3.21 -3.42
C ALA A 23 -14.62 -2.16 -2.87
N PHE A 24 -14.48 -0.90 -3.28
CA PHE A 24 -15.38 0.17 -2.87
C PHE A 24 -16.81 -0.06 -3.40
N LYS A 25 -16.96 -0.47 -4.65
CA LYS A 25 -18.26 -0.80 -5.26
C LYS A 25 -18.94 -2.01 -4.61
N GLN A 26 -18.18 -3.01 -4.19
CA GLN A 26 -18.72 -4.15 -3.42
C GLN A 26 -19.06 -3.78 -1.97
N ALA A 27 -18.40 -2.77 -1.41
CA ALA A 27 -18.66 -2.31 -0.05
C ALA A 27 -19.87 -1.40 0.05
N PHE A 28 -20.10 -0.52 -0.93
CA PHE A 28 -21.06 0.57 -0.84
C PHE A 28 -21.84 0.75 -2.12
N ASP A 29 -23.13 1.04 -1.97
CA ASP A 29 -23.99 1.37 -3.10
C ASP A 29 -23.65 2.75 -3.67
N ARG A 30 -23.84 2.94 -4.97
CA ARG A 30 -23.57 4.21 -5.66
C ARG A 30 -24.39 5.39 -5.13
N GLU A 31 -25.56 5.12 -4.55
CA GLU A 31 -26.45 6.12 -3.93
C GLU A 31 -25.98 6.55 -2.55
N ASN A 32 -24.99 5.86 -1.95
CA ASN A 32 -24.50 6.20 -0.61
C ASN A 32 -23.64 7.47 -0.65
N LYS A 33 -24.22 8.60 -0.24
CA LYS A 33 -23.56 9.91 -0.21
C LYS A 33 -22.70 10.16 1.06
N GLN A 34 -22.69 9.22 2.00
CA GLN A 34 -21.91 9.36 3.25
C GLN A 34 -20.48 8.84 3.11
N VAL A 35 -20.19 8.09 2.05
CA VAL A 35 -18.87 7.53 1.77
C VAL A 35 -18.33 8.00 0.42
N GLY A 36 -17.02 8.08 0.29
CA GLY A 36 -16.37 8.43 -0.96
C GLY A 36 -14.99 7.81 -1.07
N LEU A 37 -14.55 7.54 -2.31
CA LEU A 37 -13.21 7.10 -2.65
C LEU A 37 -12.49 8.19 -3.44
N VAL A 38 -11.36 8.64 -2.95
CA VAL A 38 -10.47 9.56 -3.66
C VAL A 38 -9.32 8.78 -4.27
N ILE A 39 -9.15 8.91 -5.59
CA ILE A 39 -8.03 8.35 -6.33
C ILE A 39 -7.10 9.50 -6.71
N LYS A 40 -5.97 9.58 -6.02
CA LYS A 40 -4.95 10.59 -6.28
C LYS A 40 -3.85 9.99 -7.15
N MET A 41 -3.64 10.60 -8.32
CA MET A 41 -2.69 10.14 -9.33
C MET A 41 -1.66 11.24 -9.64
N ASN A 42 -0.36 10.89 -9.60
CA ASN A 42 0.69 11.75 -10.11
C ASN A 42 0.94 11.46 -11.59
N ARG A 43 1.45 12.46 -12.32
CA ARG A 43 1.84 12.34 -13.74
C ARG A 43 0.71 11.85 -14.63
N SER A 44 -0.51 12.30 -14.38
CA SER A 44 -1.71 11.92 -15.14
C SER A 44 -1.62 12.26 -16.63
N GLU A 45 -0.87 13.32 -16.98
CA GLU A 45 -0.61 13.75 -18.36
C GLU A 45 0.05 12.65 -19.23
N GLN A 46 0.76 11.71 -18.59
CA GLN A 46 1.42 10.59 -19.27
C GLN A 46 0.52 9.36 -19.42
N SER A 47 -0.69 9.40 -18.89
CA SER A 47 -1.57 8.22 -18.74
C SER A 47 -3.04 8.52 -18.99
N GLU A 48 -3.37 9.32 -20.01
CA GLU A 48 -4.76 9.60 -20.39
C GLU A 48 -5.56 8.32 -20.60
N LYS A 49 -4.93 7.30 -21.23
CA LYS A 49 -5.56 5.98 -21.42
C LYS A 49 -5.89 5.27 -20.10
N ASP A 50 -5.04 5.42 -19.08
CA ASP A 50 -5.26 4.82 -17.77
C ASP A 50 -6.44 5.50 -17.08
N ILE A 51 -6.53 6.84 -17.18
CA ILE A 51 -7.65 7.61 -16.63
C ILE A 51 -8.95 7.22 -17.30
N GLU A 52 -8.96 7.12 -18.63
CA GLU A 52 -10.15 6.72 -19.38
C GLU A 52 -10.56 5.29 -19.03
N ASN A 53 -9.62 4.36 -18.95
CA ASN A 53 -9.89 2.99 -18.50
C ASN A 53 -10.48 2.94 -17.08
N ILE A 54 -9.99 3.78 -16.18
CA ILE A 54 -10.57 3.87 -14.83
C ILE A 54 -11.98 4.45 -14.90
N ARG A 55 -12.20 5.53 -15.62
CA ARG A 55 -13.50 6.19 -15.75
C ARG A 55 -14.58 5.27 -16.30
N THR A 56 -14.24 4.42 -17.28
CA THR A 56 -15.18 3.43 -17.84
C THR A 56 -15.62 2.38 -16.82
N LYS A 57 -14.88 2.22 -15.70
CA LYS A 57 -15.21 1.27 -14.63
C LYS A 57 -16.01 1.88 -13.48
N LEU A 58 -16.31 3.17 -13.54
CA LEU A 58 -17.05 3.83 -12.45
C LEU A 58 -18.54 3.45 -12.41
N ASP A 59 -19.14 3.08 -13.55
CA ASP A 59 -20.53 2.58 -13.64
C ASP A 59 -21.57 3.48 -12.92
N GLY A 60 -21.39 4.81 -13.05
CA GLY A 60 -22.29 5.80 -12.44
C GLY A 60 -22.09 6.03 -10.93
N TYR A 61 -20.95 5.66 -10.39
CA TYR A 61 -20.56 6.03 -9.02
C TYR A 61 -20.07 7.48 -8.97
N ASP A 62 -20.92 8.39 -8.47
CA ASP A 62 -20.58 9.83 -8.32
C ASP A 62 -19.74 10.12 -7.07
N ASN A 63 -19.57 9.16 -6.19
CA ASN A 63 -18.81 9.26 -4.96
C ASN A 63 -17.38 8.71 -5.08
N ILE A 64 -16.87 8.56 -6.32
CA ILE A 64 -15.46 8.27 -6.64
C ILE A 64 -14.86 9.49 -7.33
N TYR A 65 -13.85 10.07 -6.69
CA TYR A 65 -13.25 11.35 -7.08
C TYR A 65 -11.81 11.17 -7.54
N PHE A 66 -11.34 12.06 -8.44
CA PHE A 66 -9.98 12.05 -8.94
C PHE A 66 -9.26 13.33 -8.58
N ILE A 67 -8.01 13.19 -8.14
CA ILE A 67 -7.03 14.26 -8.02
C ILE A 67 -5.87 13.90 -8.96
N CYS A 68 -5.84 14.55 -10.13
CA CYS A 68 -4.86 14.26 -11.19
C CYS A 68 -3.66 15.23 -11.18
N GLU A 69 -3.58 16.11 -10.21
CA GLU A 69 -2.51 17.10 -10.08
C GLU A 69 -1.34 16.55 -9.27
N THR A 70 -0.12 16.98 -9.59
CA THR A 70 1.03 16.75 -8.73
C THR A 70 1.02 17.74 -7.58
N LEU A 71 0.75 17.22 -6.38
CA LEU A 71 0.70 18.04 -5.16
C LEU A 71 2.07 18.09 -4.46
N PRO A 72 2.40 19.20 -3.80
CA PRO A 72 3.57 19.28 -2.93
C PRO A 72 3.41 18.30 -1.75
N LYS A 73 4.53 17.85 -1.18
CA LYS A 73 4.54 16.84 -0.11
C LYS A 73 3.66 17.21 1.09
N THR A 74 3.65 18.48 1.47
CA THR A 74 2.80 18.99 2.56
C THR A 74 1.32 18.80 2.27
N ALA A 75 0.86 19.09 1.04
CA ALA A 75 -0.54 18.89 0.64
C ALA A 75 -0.90 17.39 0.57
N VAL A 76 0.02 16.53 0.11
CA VAL A 76 -0.18 15.07 0.14
C VAL A 76 -0.33 14.57 1.58
N ASN A 77 0.50 15.05 2.50
CA ASN A 77 0.39 14.69 3.91
C ASN A 77 -0.92 15.18 4.53
N SER A 78 -1.34 16.41 4.22
CA SER A 78 -2.62 16.96 4.68
C SER A 78 -3.80 16.16 4.12
N LEU A 79 -3.79 15.83 2.83
CA LEU A 79 -4.81 14.97 2.23
C LEU A 79 -4.88 13.61 2.94
N THR A 80 -3.73 12.98 3.19
CA THR A 80 -3.68 11.68 3.87
C THR A 80 -4.20 11.77 5.31
N ALA A 81 -3.92 12.86 6.02
CA ALA A 81 -4.41 13.09 7.37
C ALA A 81 -5.90 13.46 7.45
N CYS A 82 -6.47 13.99 6.36
CA CYS A 82 -7.88 14.39 6.30
C CYS A 82 -8.83 13.25 5.93
N VAL A 83 -8.32 12.15 5.37
CA VAL A 83 -9.14 10.99 5.02
C VAL A 83 -9.20 10.00 6.18
N ASP A 84 -10.24 9.17 6.20
CA ASP A 84 -10.44 8.20 7.26
C ASP A 84 -9.63 6.92 7.05
N VAL A 85 -9.41 6.50 5.80
CA VAL A 85 -8.75 5.23 5.48
C VAL A 85 -7.88 5.37 4.23
N PHE A 86 -6.65 4.86 4.29
CA PHE A 86 -5.79 4.70 3.13
C PHE A 86 -5.91 3.28 2.56
N VAL A 87 -6.01 3.14 1.23
CA VAL A 87 -6.20 1.84 0.55
C VAL A 87 -5.10 1.59 -0.45
N SER A 88 -4.47 0.42 -0.40
CA SER A 88 -3.47 -0.04 -1.36
C SER A 88 -3.60 -1.53 -1.65
N LEU A 89 -4.35 -1.88 -2.67
CA LEU A 89 -4.47 -3.27 -3.14
C LEU A 89 -3.39 -3.60 -4.17
N HIS A 90 -2.16 -3.19 -3.91
CA HIS A 90 -1.01 -3.37 -4.79
C HIS A 90 -0.68 -4.84 -5.03
N ARG A 91 -0.16 -5.15 -6.22
CA ARG A 91 0.33 -6.47 -6.61
C ARG A 91 1.80 -6.68 -6.28
N ALA A 92 2.57 -5.60 -6.22
CA ALA A 92 3.96 -5.60 -5.78
C ALA A 92 4.34 -4.20 -5.26
N GLU A 93 5.20 -4.14 -4.24
CA GLU A 93 5.68 -2.90 -3.65
C GLU A 93 7.14 -3.03 -3.20
N GLY A 94 7.93 -2.00 -3.44
CA GLY A 94 9.34 -1.98 -3.02
C GLY A 94 9.55 -1.71 -1.54
N PHE A 95 8.76 -0.78 -0.97
CA PHE A 95 8.71 -0.49 0.46
C PHE A 95 7.28 -0.15 0.90
N GLY A 96 6.60 0.75 0.18
CA GLY A 96 5.27 1.23 0.55
C GLY A 96 5.29 2.51 1.37
N LEU A 97 6.15 3.48 0.99
CA LEU A 97 6.28 4.76 1.71
C LEU A 97 4.96 5.44 2.01
N VAL A 98 4.04 5.49 1.06
CA VAL A 98 2.73 6.15 1.26
C VAL A 98 1.87 5.46 2.32
N MET A 99 1.99 4.13 2.46
CA MET A 99 1.32 3.37 3.52
C MET A 99 1.97 3.64 4.88
N ALA A 100 3.30 3.64 4.95
CA ALA A 100 4.04 3.98 6.17
C ALA A 100 3.72 5.40 6.63
N GLU A 101 3.66 6.36 5.71
CA GLU A 101 3.28 7.75 5.97
C GLU A 101 1.84 7.88 6.46
N ALA A 102 0.89 7.15 5.86
CA ALA A 102 -0.49 7.11 6.33
C ALA A 102 -0.57 6.60 7.79
N MET A 103 0.12 5.51 8.10
CA MET A 103 0.20 4.99 9.46
C MET A 103 0.82 6.00 10.45
N LEU A 104 1.89 6.71 10.05
CA LEU A 104 2.52 7.75 10.88
C LEU A 104 1.59 8.92 11.17
N LEU A 105 0.74 9.27 10.21
CA LEU A 105 -0.29 10.30 10.34
C LEU A 105 -1.51 9.83 11.14
N GLY A 106 -1.56 8.55 11.53
CA GLY A 106 -2.66 7.97 12.27
C GLY A 106 -3.85 7.58 11.38
N THR A 107 -3.66 7.47 10.06
CA THR A 107 -4.68 7.03 9.13
C THR A 107 -4.66 5.50 9.04
N PRO A 108 -5.74 4.78 9.36
CA PRO A 108 -5.85 3.33 9.15
C PRO A 108 -5.58 2.92 7.71
N VAL A 109 -4.93 1.77 7.52
CA VAL A 109 -4.54 1.29 6.20
C VAL A 109 -5.19 -0.06 5.89
N ILE A 110 -5.78 -0.17 4.69
CA ILE A 110 -6.16 -1.45 4.06
C ILE A 110 -5.09 -1.74 3.00
N ALA A 111 -4.35 -2.85 3.10
CA ALA A 111 -3.28 -3.16 2.16
C ALA A 111 -3.17 -4.65 1.88
N THR A 112 -2.70 -5.00 0.67
CA THR A 112 -2.36 -6.39 0.33
C THR A 112 -1.28 -6.91 1.30
N ASN A 113 -1.48 -8.09 1.86
CA ASN A 113 -0.52 -8.76 2.75
C ASN A 113 0.65 -9.38 1.95
N TRP A 114 1.33 -8.56 1.15
CA TRP A 114 2.36 -8.99 0.21
C TRP A 114 3.39 -7.90 -0.04
N SER A 115 4.64 -8.26 -0.24
CA SER A 115 5.78 -7.39 -0.50
C SER A 115 6.33 -6.71 0.76
N ALA A 116 7.14 -5.68 0.59
CA ALA A 116 7.92 -5.08 1.66
C ALA A 116 7.09 -4.34 2.73
N ASN A 117 5.83 -4.00 2.45
CA ASN A 117 4.98 -3.42 3.49
C ASN A 117 4.74 -4.38 4.67
N THR A 118 4.90 -5.70 4.49
CA THR A 118 4.79 -6.69 5.57
C THR A 118 5.90 -6.58 6.62
N GLU A 119 6.97 -5.86 6.32
CA GLU A 119 8.04 -5.57 7.28
C GLU A 119 7.61 -4.58 8.38
N PHE A 120 6.69 -3.68 8.05
CA PHE A 120 6.21 -2.62 8.96
C PHE A 120 4.69 -2.60 9.16
N MET A 121 3.98 -3.61 8.68
CA MET A 121 2.52 -3.78 8.84
C MET A 121 2.21 -5.22 9.23
N ASN A 122 1.19 -5.37 10.06
CA ASN A 122 0.64 -6.67 10.41
C ASN A 122 -0.89 -6.56 10.64
N ARG A 123 -1.54 -7.69 10.91
CA ARG A 123 -3.00 -7.74 11.13
C ARG A 123 -3.46 -6.97 12.38
N GLU A 124 -2.59 -6.63 13.30
CA GLU A 124 -2.93 -5.78 14.46
C GLU A 124 -2.93 -4.31 14.07
N SER A 125 -1.90 -3.87 13.33
CA SER A 125 -1.67 -2.47 12.96
C SER A 125 -2.37 -2.01 11.69
N ALA A 126 -2.86 -2.93 10.84
CA ALA A 126 -3.51 -2.64 9.58
C ALA A 126 -4.56 -3.69 9.20
N CYS A 127 -5.40 -3.38 8.23
CA CYS A 127 -6.31 -4.33 7.58
C CYS A 127 -5.57 -5.04 6.45
N MET A 128 -4.88 -6.14 6.78
CA MET A 128 -4.08 -6.91 5.84
C MET A 128 -4.97 -7.83 5.00
N VAL A 129 -5.05 -7.54 3.72
CA VAL A 129 -5.87 -8.26 2.73
C VAL A 129 -5.10 -9.48 2.22
N ASP A 130 -5.72 -10.65 2.27
CA ASP A 130 -5.17 -11.87 1.71
C ASP A 130 -5.08 -11.79 0.18
N TYR A 131 -4.29 -12.67 -0.41
CA TYR A 131 -4.00 -12.62 -1.84
C TYR A 131 -3.82 -14.03 -2.43
N LYS A 132 -3.93 -14.10 -3.75
CA LYS A 132 -3.48 -15.27 -4.53
C LYS A 132 -2.25 -14.88 -5.35
N LYS A 133 -1.24 -15.77 -5.39
CA LYS A 133 -0.12 -15.60 -6.32
C LYS A 133 -0.60 -15.87 -7.74
N THR A 134 -0.42 -14.88 -8.62
CA THR A 134 -0.84 -14.95 -10.02
C THR A 134 0.37 -14.73 -10.91
N ALA A 135 0.51 -15.53 -11.97
CA ALA A 135 1.56 -15.36 -12.94
C ALA A 135 1.33 -14.10 -13.78
N ILE A 136 2.41 -13.41 -14.12
CA ILE A 136 2.41 -12.28 -15.04
C ILE A 136 2.39 -12.84 -16.45
N GLU A 137 1.32 -12.57 -17.19
CA GLU A 137 1.08 -13.18 -18.53
C GLU A 137 1.85 -12.50 -19.65
N GLN A 138 2.25 -11.26 -19.46
CA GLN A 138 3.02 -10.46 -20.44
C GLN A 138 4.07 -9.60 -19.75
N ASP A 139 5.08 -9.17 -20.47
CA ASP A 139 6.09 -8.26 -19.91
C ASP A 139 5.46 -6.93 -19.51
N ILE A 140 5.63 -6.56 -18.26
CA ILE A 140 5.24 -5.26 -17.68
C ILE A 140 6.48 -4.71 -16.99
N PRO A 141 7.30 -3.91 -17.67
CA PRO A 141 8.57 -3.46 -17.09
C PRO A 141 8.43 -2.85 -15.69
N PRO A 142 9.29 -3.20 -14.74
CA PRO A 142 10.45 -4.12 -14.84
C PRO A 142 10.10 -5.62 -14.68
N PHE A 143 8.83 -5.99 -14.57
CA PHE A 143 8.37 -7.36 -14.33
C PHE A 143 8.30 -8.13 -15.64
N LYS A 144 8.87 -9.34 -15.68
CA LYS A 144 8.86 -10.22 -16.84
C LYS A 144 7.71 -11.22 -16.78
N LYS A 145 7.23 -11.64 -17.95
CA LYS A 145 6.32 -12.77 -18.10
C LYS A 145 6.84 -14.00 -17.33
N GLY A 146 5.94 -14.68 -16.65
CA GLY A 146 6.26 -15.85 -15.84
C GLY A 146 6.65 -15.54 -14.38
N TYR A 147 6.97 -14.27 -14.05
CA TYR A 147 7.09 -13.88 -12.66
C TYR A 147 5.69 -13.87 -12.00
N HIS A 148 5.66 -13.83 -10.67
CA HIS A 148 4.44 -13.83 -9.91
C HIS A 148 4.32 -12.57 -9.08
N TRP A 149 3.09 -12.11 -8.93
CA TRP A 149 2.70 -11.04 -8.02
C TRP A 149 1.45 -11.43 -7.22
N ALA A 150 1.01 -10.58 -6.33
CA ALA A 150 -0.17 -10.81 -5.51
C ALA A 150 -1.43 -10.23 -6.17
N GLU A 151 -2.46 -11.03 -6.32
CA GLU A 151 -3.81 -10.54 -6.61
C GLU A 151 -4.60 -10.50 -5.30
N ALA A 152 -4.92 -9.29 -4.83
CA ALA A 152 -5.60 -9.07 -3.56
C ALA A 152 -7.02 -9.64 -3.57
N ASP A 153 -7.48 -10.14 -2.42
CA ASP A 153 -8.88 -10.52 -2.22
C ASP A 153 -9.75 -9.26 -2.09
N VAL A 154 -10.37 -8.89 -3.20
CA VAL A 154 -11.23 -7.69 -3.30
C VAL A 154 -12.43 -7.76 -2.37
N ALA A 155 -13.01 -8.96 -2.17
CA ALA A 155 -14.17 -9.12 -1.27
C ALA A 155 -13.76 -8.92 0.19
N GLN A 156 -12.58 -9.40 0.60
CA GLN A 156 -12.04 -9.13 1.92
C GLN A 156 -11.73 -7.64 2.12
N ALA A 157 -11.18 -6.97 1.10
CA ALA A 157 -10.95 -5.52 1.15
C ALA A 157 -12.27 -4.75 1.32
N ALA A 158 -13.31 -5.13 0.59
CA ALA A 158 -14.65 -4.55 0.72
C ALA A 158 -15.23 -4.76 2.13
N ALA A 159 -15.06 -5.96 2.71
CA ALA A 159 -15.49 -6.25 4.08
C ALA A 159 -14.75 -5.37 5.11
N TYR A 160 -13.45 -5.13 4.93
CA TYR A 160 -12.71 -4.18 5.77
C TYR A 160 -13.18 -2.73 5.60
N MET A 161 -13.50 -2.30 4.37
CA MET A 161 -14.06 -0.96 4.13
C MET A 161 -15.38 -0.78 4.89
N LYS A 162 -16.31 -1.73 4.79
CA LYS A 162 -17.58 -1.72 5.55
C LYS A 162 -17.32 -1.66 7.05
N ARG A 163 -16.50 -2.56 7.55
CA ARG A 163 -16.24 -2.66 8.97
C ARG A 163 -15.61 -1.39 9.57
N LEU A 164 -14.69 -0.73 8.85
CA LEU A 164 -14.10 0.53 9.29
C LEU A 164 -15.10 1.69 9.34
N CYS A 165 -16.18 1.63 8.54
CA CYS A 165 -17.26 2.61 8.58
C CYS A 165 -18.31 2.31 9.68
N GLU A 166 -18.61 1.04 9.94
CA GLU A 166 -19.72 0.61 10.77
C GLU A 166 -19.32 0.31 12.23
N ASP A 167 -18.05 -0.05 12.46
CA ASP A 167 -17.49 -0.44 13.77
C ASP A 167 -16.47 0.61 14.23
N SER A 168 -16.95 1.61 14.97
CA SER A 168 -16.11 2.69 15.49
C SER A 168 -14.99 2.18 16.43
N ALA A 169 -15.26 1.12 17.20
CA ALA A 169 -14.25 0.53 18.10
C ALA A 169 -13.13 -0.12 17.29
N PHE A 170 -13.46 -0.83 16.22
CA PHE A 170 -12.48 -1.40 15.30
C PHE A 170 -11.68 -0.30 14.57
N TYR A 171 -12.33 0.77 14.13
CA TYR A 171 -11.67 1.92 13.53
C TYR A 171 -10.63 2.54 14.46
N GLU A 172 -11.02 2.91 15.69
CA GLU A 172 -10.12 3.52 16.66
C GLU A 172 -8.98 2.57 17.09
N GLN A 173 -9.26 1.28 17.21
CA GLN A 173 -8.24 0.28 17.46
C GLN A 173 -7.18 0.28 16.34
N LYS A 174 -7.59 0.25 15.05
CA LYS A 174 -6.66 0.25 13.92
C LYS A 174 -5.88 1.55 13.84
N LYS A 175 -6.52 2.68 14.04
CA LYS A 175 -5.91 4.00 14.08
C LYS A 175 -4.81 4.11 15.13
N ALA A 176 -5.10 3.72 16.35
CA ALA A 176 -4.14 3.75 17.44
C ALA A 176 -2.97 2.77 17.22
N ALA A 177 -3.27 1.54 16.80
CA ALA A 177 -2.27 0.51 16.56
C ALA A 177 -1.34 0.87 15.38
N ALA A 178 -1.87 1.45 14.30
CA ALA A 178 -1.08 1.87 13.14
C ALA A 178 0.03 2.84 13.55
N GLY A 179 -0.34 3.95 14.21
CA GLY A 179 0.60 4.96 14.62
C GLY A 179 1.64 4.49 15.64
N ALA A 180 1.25 3.63 16.58
CA ALA A 180 2.16 3.06 17.56
C ALA A 180 3.17 2.10 16.90
N TYR A 181 2.67 1.18 16.09
CA TYR A 181 3.49 0.14 15.44
C TYR A 181 4.52 0.73 14.48
N ILE A 182 4.10 1.64 13.58
CA ILE A 182 5.04 2.23 12.61
C ILE A 182 6.13 3.06 13.30
N ARG A 183 5.79 3.83 14.35
CA ARG A 183 6.79 4.59 15.10
C ARG A 183 7.83 3.69 15.74
N GLU A 184 7.42 2.52 16.26
CA GLU A 184 8.35 1.55 16.82
C GLU A 184 9.27 0.96 15.74
N LYS A 185 8.70 0.56 14.59
CA LYS A 185 9.44 -0.05 13.48
C LYS A 185 10.40 0.92 12.77
N THR A 186 10.10 2.21 12.77
CA THR A 186 10.92 3.24 12.11
C THR A 186 11.86 3.99 13.06
N LYS A 187 11.99 3.57 14.33
CA LYS A 187 12.99 4.11 15.24
C LYS A 187 14.39 3.91 14.68
N MET A 188 15.20 4.97 14.73
CA MET A 188 16.60 4.92 14.28
C MET A 188 17.39 3.84 15.00
N GLN A 189 17.20 3.68 16.32
CA GLN A 189 17.84 2.64 17.12
C GLN A 189 17.58 1.22 16.59
N HIS A 190 16.35 0.96 16.14
CA HIS A 190 16.00 -0.34 15.54
C HIS A 190 16.81 -0.59 14.25
N SER A 191 16.88 0.41 13.36
CA SER A 191 17.65 0.31 12.12
C SER A 191 19.15 0.18 12.38
N VAL A 192 19.67 0.91 13.36
CA VAL A 192 21.09 0.82 13.78
C VAL A 192 21.41 -0.58 14.31
N SER A 193 20.59 -1.12 15.21
CA SER A 193 20.79 -2.48 15.75
C SER A 193 20.80 -3.54 14.65
N LEU A 194 19.86 -3.48 13.70
CA LEU A 194 19.85 -4.40 12.56
C LEU A 194 21.10 -4.29 11.69
N LEU A 195 21.60 -3.07 11.48
CA LEU A 195 22.83 -2.82 10.73
C LEU A 195 24.05 -3.37 11.46
N GLU A 196 24.17 -3.11 12.76
CA GLU A 196 25.26 -3.61 13.61
C GLU A 196 25.30 -5.14 13.62
N ASP A 197 24.15 -5.79 13.82
CA ASP A 197 24.01 -7.25 13.77
C ASP A 197 24.45 -7.82 12.42
N ARG A 198 24.04 -7.17 11.31
CA ARG A 198 24.42 -7.63 9.97
C ARG A 198 25.90 -7.45 9.70
N LEU A 199 26.47 -6.30 10.07
CA LEU A 199 27.91 -6.05 9.94
C LEU A 199 28.72 -7.00 10.78
N GLY A 200 28.30 -7.29 12.02
CA GLY A 200 28.92 -8.29 12.88
C GLY A 200 29.00 -9.66 12.22
N LYS A 201 27.90 -10.15 11.67
CA LYS A 201 27.87 -11.43 10.93
C LYS A 201 28.80 -11.44 9.72
N ILE A 202 28.83 -10.37 8.93
CA ILE A 202 29.75 -10.28 7.77
C ILE A 202 31.21 -10.30 8.21
N LEU A 203 31.56 -9.64 9.31
CA LEU A 203 32.90 -9.65 9.84
C LEU A 203 33.30 -11.02 10.37
N GLU A 204 32.42 -11.75 11.01
CA GLU A 204 32.64 -13.12 11.46
C GLU A 204 32.86 -14.09 10.27
N GLU A 205 32.00 -14.00 9.25
CA GLU A 205 32.12 -14.78 8.00
C GLU A 205 33.48 -14.51 7.31
N ARG A 206 33.93 -13.24 7.25
CA ARG A 206 35.24 -12.87 6.68
C ARG A 206 36.41 -13.36 7.50
N LYS A 207 36.32 -13.36 8.83
CA LYS A 207 37.39 -13.95 9.69
C LYS A 207 37.57 -15.43 9.41
N CYS A 208 36.46 -16.16 9.16
CA CYS A 208 36.51 -17.56 8.80
C CYS A 208 37.19 -17.78 7.42
N CYS A 209 36.95 -16.89 6.44
CA CYS A 209 37.61 -16.95 5.13
C CYS A 209 39.13 -16.62 5.20
N LEU A 210 39.54 -15.69 6.05
CA LEU A 210 40.95 -15.31 6.20
C LEU A 210 41.82 -16.40 6.89
N LEU A 211 41.22 -17.27 7.70
CA LEU A 211 41.89 -18.41 8.30
C LEU A 211 42.20 -19.51 7.27
N TYR A 212 41.50 -19.55 6.13
CA TYR A 212 41.75 -20.52 5.05
C TYR A 212 42.83 -20.08 4.04
N THR A 213 43.26 -18.82 4.07
CA THR A 213 44.27 -18.27 3.12
C THR A 213 45.64 -18.07 3.72
N SER A 214 45.87 -18.42 4.99
CA SER A 214 47.16 -18.24 5.67
C SER A 214 48.08 -19.46 5.60
N ASP A 215 47.68 -20.57 4.99
CA ASP A 215 48.47 -21.82 4.85
C ASP A 215 48.69 -22.21 3.38
N ALA A 216 48.99 -21.25 2.47
CA ALA A 216 49.43 -21.51 1.10
C ALA A 216 50.73 -20.76 0.80
#